data_2639be6ac5c54f81ce8d4559626d5d3f
#
_entry.id   2639be6ac5c54f81ce8d4559626d5d3f
#
_cell.length_a   1.000
_cell.length_b   1.000
_cell.length_c   1.000
_cell.angle_alpha   90.00
_cell.angle_beta   90.00
_cell.angle_gamma   90.00
#
_symmetry.space_group_name_H-M   'P 1'
#
loop_
_entity.id
_entity.type
_entity.pdbx_description
1 polymer ?
#
loop_
_entity_poly.entity_id
_entity_poly.type
_entity_poly.pdbx_seq_one_letter_code
_entity_poly.pdbx_strand_id
1 'polypeptide(L)'
;MEEVGDPRLARCMQVLSVIGDLWTLAILMTLQASEMRFNELQRAIPRANAVTLTSRLRKLEDAGVVSRTVESRGKQSTVYALTPFGRRLLPIVDAVRAVALDLERSDEAPS
;
A
#
# COMPACT_ATOMS: atom_id res chain seq x y z
N MET A 1 5.49 -10.17 -35.46
CA MET A 1 4.86 -9.78 -35.20
C MET A 1 4.77 -9.54 -34.05
N GLU A 2 4.73 -9.03 -33.69
CA GLU A 2 4.61 -8.78 -32.71
C GLU A 2 3.48 -8.70 -32.24
N GLU A 3 3.16 -9.01 -31.44
CA GLU A 3 2.12 -9.00 -31.05
C GLU A 3 1.94 -8.10 -30.13
N VAL A 4 1.18 -7.39 -30.14
CA VAL A 4 0.81 -6.40 -29.29
C VAL A 4 0.11 -6.99 -28.14
N GLY A 5 0.47 -6.83 -26.96
CA GLY A 5 -0.21 -7.39 -25.83
C GLY A 5 -1.58 -6.75 -25.66
N ASP A 6 -2.40 -7.38 -24.83
CA ASP A 6 -3.70 -6.86 -24.45
C ASP A 6 -3.50 -5.50 -23.76
N PRO A 7 -4.11 -4.43 -24.27
CA PRO A 7 -3.97 -3.12 -23.62
C PRO A 7 -4.45 -3.09 -22.18
N ARG A 8 -5.42 -3.94 -21.83
CA ARG A 8 -5.88 -4.01 -20.46
C ARG A 8 -4.83 -4.61 -19.56
N LEU A 9 -4.12 -5.61 -20.06
CA LEU A 9 -3.03 -6.19 -19.28
C LEU A 9 -1.93 -5.16 -19.07
N ALA A 10 -1.60 -4.38 -20.09
CA ALA A 10 -0.60 -3.35 -19.94
C ALA A 10 -0.99 -2.35 -18.86
N ARG A 11 -2.26 -1.97 -18.81
CA ARG A 11 -2.74 -1.06 -17.79
C ARG A 11 -2.68 -1.70 -16.41
N CYS A 12 -3.06 -2.96 -16.31
CA CYS A 12 -2.94 -3.69 -15.05
C CYS A 12 -1.49 -3.73 -14.58
N MET A 13 -0.58 -3.94 -15.51
CA MET A 13 0.84 -3.98 -15.15
C MET A 13 1.34 -2.63 -14.66
N GLN A 14 0.80 -1.54 -15.18
CA GLN A 14 1.14 -0.22 -14.67
C GLN A 14 0.70 -0.07 -13.22
N VAL A 15 -0.51 -0.48 -12.90
CA VAL A 15 -0.98 -0.43 -11.53
C VAL A 15 -0.11 -1.31 -10.64
N LEU A 16 0.16 -2.53 -11.07
CA LEU A 16 0.96 -3.46 -10.30
C LEU A 16 2.38 -2.97 -10.10
N SER A 17 2.91 -2.19 -11.04
CA SER A 17 4.26 -1.67 -10.88
C SER A 17 4.35 -0.68 -9.74
N VAL A 18 3.24 -0.06 -9.38
CA VAL A 18 3.19 0.87 -8.26
C VAL A 18 2.93 0.15 -6.94
N ILE A 19 1.97 -0.78 -6.94
CA ILE A 19 1.50 -1.36 -5.69
C ILE A 19 1.82 -2.84 -5.50
N GLY A 20 2.48 -3.46 -6.45
CA GLY A 20 2.60 -4.91 -6.47
C GLY A 20 3.71 -5.50 -5.64
N ASP A 21 3.93 -4.99 -4.44
CA ASP A 21 4.87 -5.65 -3.56
C ASP A 21 4.30 -5.69 -2.14
N LEU A 22 4.88 -6.56 -1.35
CA LEU A 22 4.40 -6.82 0.00
C LEU A 22 4.29 -5.56 0.85
N TRP A 23 5.36 -4.77 0.88
CA TRP A 23 5.40 -3.63 1.79
C TRP A 23 4.43 -2.54 1.37
N THR A 24 4.30 -2.32 0.07
CA THR A 24 3.37 -1.33 -0.45
C THR A 24 1.94 -1.71 -0.11
N LEU A 25 1.58 -2.97 -0.34
CA LEU A 25 0.22 -3.42 -0.02
C LEU A 25 -0.04 -3.36 1.49
N ALA A 26 0.97 -3.69 2.30
CA ALA A 26 0.82 -3.58 3.75
C ALA A 26 0.58 -2.14 4.19
N ILE A 27 1.26 -1.19 3.55
CA ILE A 27 1.05 0.22 3.84
C ILE A 27 -0.39 0.63 3.51
N LEU A 28 -0.88 0.22 2.34
CA LEU A 28 -2.25 0.55 1.94
C LEU A 28 -3.26 -0.03 2.92
N MET A 29 -3.06 -1.28 3.33
CA MET A 29 -3.95 -1.91 4.30
C MET A 29 -3.98 -1.14 5.61
N THR A 30 -2.81 -0.71 6.05
CA THR A 30 -2.70 -0.03 7.34
C THR A 30 -3.32 1.36 7.28
N LEU A 31 -3.10 2.09 6.19
CA LEU A 31 -3.66 3.42 6.04
C LEU A 31 -5.14 3.42 5.71
N GLN A 32 -5.70 2.26 5.36
CA GLN A 32 -7.14 2.17 5.10
C GLN A 32 -7.95 2.61 6.30
N ALA A 33 -7.50 2.26 7.49
CA ALA A 33 -8.25 2.57 8.71
C ALA A 33 -8.15 4.05 9.08
N SER A 34 -6.98 4.64 8.94
CA SER A 34 -6.79 6.04 9.33
C SER A 34 -5.42 6.51 8.88
N GLU A 35 -5.27 7.83 8.84
CA GLU A 35 -3.94 8.40 8.62
C GLU A 35 -3.04 8.04 9.79
N MET A 36 -1.75 7.98 9.52
CA MET A 36 -0.77 7.58 10.53
C MET A 36 0.54 8.32 10.38
N ARG A 37 1.21 8.49 11.49
CA ARG A 37 2.57 8.99 11.49
C ARG A 37 3.53 7.86 11.15
N PHE A 38 4.72 8.23 10.73
CA PHE A 38 5.70 7.24 10.31
C PHE A 38 5.93 6.16 11.36
N ASN A 39 6.12 6.59 12.61
CA ASN A 39 6.39 5.62 13.68
C ASN A 39 5.21 4.70 13.93
N GLU A 40 4.01 5.21 13.78
CA GLU A 40 2.81 4.38 13.94
C GLU A 40 2.73 3.34 12.85
N LEU A 41 3.03 3.74 11.61
CA LEU A 41 3.07 2.80 10.50
C LEU A 41 4.08 1.71 10.75
N GLN A 42 5.27 2.09 11.19
CA GLN A 42 6.33 1.11 11.39
C GLN A 42 5.95 0.11 12.46
N ARG A 43 5.29 0.57 13.52
CA ARG A 43 4.86 -0.33 14.58
C ARG A 43 3.72 -1.24 14.14
N ALA A 44 2.87 -0.74 13.24
CA ALA A 44 1.71 -1.50 12.79
C ALA A 44 2.06 -2.61 11.80
N ILE A 45 3.16 -2.46 11.07
CA ILE A 45 3.52 -3.41 10.03
C ILE A 45 4.64 -4.31 10.54
N PRO A 46 4.37 -5.61 10.71
CA PRO A 46 5.37 -6.52 11.24
C PRO A 46 6.64 -6.56 10.40
N ARG A 47 7.77 -6.51 11.07
CA ARG A 47 9.10 -6.61 10.44
C ARG A 47 9.45 -5.50 9.49
N ALA A 48 8.70 -4.42 9.49
CA ALA A 48 9.02 -3.30 8.62
C ALA A 48 10.23 -2.56 9.16
N ASN A 49 11.17 -2.24 8.28
CA ASN A 49 12.28 -1.40 8.70
C ASN A 49 12.13 -0.02 8.07
N ALA A 50 12.78 0.94 8.69
CA ALA A 50 12.58 2.34 8.34
C ALA A 50 13.03 2.64 6.89
N VAL A 51 14.09 1.98 6.44
CA VAL A 51 14.59 2.24 5.10
C VAL A 51 13.59 1.80 4.05
N THR A 52 13.05 0.59 4.21
CA THR A 52 12.07 0.07 3.27
C THR A 52 10.79 0.90 3.29
N LEU A 53 10.30 1.23 4.49
CA LEU A 53 9.10 2.04 4.60
C LEU A 53 9.28 3.40 3.93
N THR A 54 10.40 4.04 4.20
CA THR A 54 10.67 5.35 3.62
C THR A 54 10.68 5.27 2.10
N SER A 55 11.34 4.26 1.57
CA SER A 55 11.42 4.07 0.13
C SER A 55 10.05 3.86 -0.50
N ARG A 56 9.25 3.00 0.10
CA ARG A 56 7.93 2.70 -0.44
C ARG A 56 6.97 3.88 -0.30
N LEU A 57 7.01 4.58 0.82
CA LEU A 57 6.16 5.74 1.02
C LEU A 57 6.48 6.84 0.02
N ARG A 58 7.78 7.04 -0.28
CA ARG A 58 8.16 8.02 -1.27
C ARG A 58 7.62 7.66 -2.65
N LYS A 59 7.73 6.38 -3.01
CA LYS A 59 7.20 5.92 -4.28
C LYS A 59 5.69 6.12 -4.36
N LEU A 60 4.98 5.82 -3.27
CA LEU A 60 3.53 5.99 -3.23
C LEU A 60 3.13 7.47 -3.27
N GLU A 61 3.90 8.30 -2.63
CA GLU A 61 3.66 9.74 -2.68
C GLU A 61 3.86 10.25 -4.10
N ASP A 62 4.94 9.83 -4.76
CA ASP A 62 5.21 10.24 -6.13
C ASP A 62 4.13 9.78 -7.09
N ALA A 63 3.53 8.64 -6.82
CA ALA A 63 2.45 8.11 -7.66
C ALA A 63 1.07 8.68 -7.31
N GLY A 64 1.00 9.55 -6.32
CA GLY A 64 -0.26 10.16 -5.93
C GLY A 64 -1.19 9.27 -5.13
N VAL A 65 -0.67 8.19 -4.57
CA VAL A 65 -1.47 7.23 -3.79
C VAL A 65 -1.56 7.64 -2.34
N VAL A 66 -0.51 8.26 -1.83
CA VAL A 66 -0.41 8.66 -0.44
C VAL A 66 -0.05 10.13 -0.37
N SER A 67 -0.63 10.84 0.58
CA SER A 67 -0.25 12.22 0.86
C SER A 67 0.65 12.24 2.09
N ARG A 68 1.53 13.22 2.12
CA ARG A 68 2.45 13.39 3.22
C ARG A 68 2.31 14.82 3.71
N THR A 69 2.00 14.97 4.99
CA THR A 69 1.81 16.27 5.58
C THR A 69 2.73 16.42 6.79
N VAL A 70 3.45 17.52 6.85
CA VAL A 70 4.30 17.80 7.99
C VAL A 70 3.55 18.77 8.89
N GLU A 71 3.33 18.34 10.12
CA GLU A 71 2.65 19.20 11.08
C GLU A 71 3.58 20.27 11.58
N SER A 72 3.02 21.45 11.77
CA SER A 72 3.82 22.60 12.11
C SER A 72 3.80 22.90 13.59
N ARG A 73 3.92 21.94 14.41
CA ARG A 73 3.86 22.19 15.82
C ARG A 73 5.18 22.05 16.49
N GLY A 74 6.19 22.55 15.94
CA GLY A 74 7.48 22.53 16.54
C GLY A 74 8.23 21.24 16.44
N LYS A 75 7.53 20.11 16.43
CA LYS A 75 8.18 18.86 16.19
C LYS A 75 7.89 18.43 14.81
N GLN A 76 8.86 17.88 14.17
CA GLN A 76 8.65 17.42 12.86
C GLN A 76 7.92 16.13 12.94
N SER A 77 6.68 16.14 12.62
CA SER A 77 5.82 15.01 12.67
C SER A 77 5.18 14.86 11.30
N THR A 78 5.48 13.79 10.61
CA THR A 78 4.98 13.54 9.27
C THR A 78 3.81 12.58 9.34
N VAL A 79 2.70 12.98 8.74
CA VAL A 79 1.49 12.17 8.71
C VAL A 79 1.24 11.71 7.29
N TYR A 80 0.95 10.44 7.14
CA TYR A 80 0.64 9.83 5.85
C TYR A 80 -0.82 9.43 5.80
N ALA A 81 -1.46 9.67 4.67
CA ALA A 81 -2.86 9.33 4.48
C ALA A 81 -3.08 8.93 3.03
N LEU A 82 -4.13 8.14 2.79
CA LEU A 82 -4.49 7.80 1.43
C LEU A 82 -5.12 9.00 0.74
N THR A 83 -4.74 9.22 -0.51
CA THR A 83 -5.39 10.23 -1.35
C THR A 83 -6.68 9.63 -1.91
N PRO A 84 -7.54 10.44 -2.56
CA PRO A 84 -8.69 9.88 -3.26
C PRO A 84 -8.30 8.81 -4.27
N PHE A 85 -7.18 9.00 -4.98
CA PHE A 85 -6.71 7.96 -5.89
C PHE A 85 -6.29 6.71 -5.13
N GLY A 86 -5.60 6.89 -3.99
CA GLY A 86 -5.21 5.75 -3.16
C GLY A 86 -6.40 4.94 -2.71
N ARG A 87 -7.51 5.60 -2.40
CA ARG A 87 -8.72 4.89 -1.98
C ARG A 87 -9.31 4.06 -3.09
N ARG A 88 -9.07 4.42 -4.34
CA ARG A 88 -9.54 3.62 -5.47
C ARG A 88 -8.82 2.29 -5.57
N LEU A 89 -7.68 2.15 -4.91
CA LEU A 89 -6.92 0.91 -4.91
C LEU A 89 -7.33 -0.03 -3.78
N LEU A 90 -8.19 0.44 -2.87
CA LEU A 90 -8.59 -0.37 -1.72
C LEU A 90 -9.29 -1.68 -2.07
N PRO A 91 -10.07 -1.78 -3.16
CA PRO A 91 -10.65 -3.08 -3.52
C PRO A 91 -9.60 -4.18 -3.68
N ILE A 92 -8.38 -3.83 -4.05
CA ILE A 92 -7.31 -4.81 -4.19
C ILE A 92 -6.92 -5.36 -2.81
N VAL A 93 -6.74 -4.49 -1.83
CA VAL A 93 -6.39 -4.94 -0.48
C VAL A 93 -7.57 -5.65 0.18
N ASP A 94 -8.81 -5.21 -0.12
CA ASP A 94 -9.98 -5.90 0.39
C ASP A 94 -10.04 -7.32 -0.13
N ALA A 95 -9.68 -7.53 -1.40
CA ALA A 95 -9.66 -8.87 -1.99
C ALA A 95 -8.60 -9.74 -1.33
N VAL A 96 -7.43 -9.17 -1.05
CA VAL A 96 -6.38 -9.92 -0.36
C VAL A 96 -6.87 -10.33 1.02
N ARG A 97 -7.51 -9.40 1.73
CA ARG A 97 -8.01 -9.68 3.07
C ARG A 97 -9.07 -10.77 3.06
N ALA A 98 -9.94 -10.75 2.05
CA ALA A 98 -10.99 -11.76 1.93
C ALA A 98 -10.40 -13.15 1.72
N VAL A 99 -9.37 -13.24 0.87
CA VAL A 99 -8.71 -14.52 0.65
C VAL A 99 -8.03 -15.01 1.92
N ALA A 100 -7.38 -14.12 2.65
CA ALA A 100 -6.72 -14.48 3.89
C ALA A 100 -7.73 -15.04 4.90
N LEU A 101 -8.90 -14.41 4.99
CA LEU A 101 -9.95 -14.91 5.88
C LEU A 101 -10.45 -16.28 5.47
N ASP A 102 -10.62 -16.52 4.17
CA ASP A 102 -11.06 -17.82 3.69
C ASP A 102 -10.05 -18.90 4.02
N LEU A 103 -8.77 -18.60 3.84
CA LEU A 103 -7.73 -19.57 4.18
C LEU A 103 -7.73 -19.90 5.67
N GLU A 104 -7.97 -18.89 6.48
CA GLU A 104 -8.02 -19.06 7.91
C GLU A 104 -9.17 -19.98 8.31
N ARG A 105 -10.34 -19.75 7.71
CA ARG A 105 -11.53 -20.53 8.06
C ARG A 105 -11.49 -21.95 7.57
N SER A 106 -10.81 -22.20 6.45
CA SER A 106 -10.75 -23.56 5.90
C SER A 106 -9.55 -24.32 6.43
N ASP A 107 -8.77 -23.72 7.34
CA ASP A 107 -7.58 -24.34 7.86
C ASP A 107 -6.57 -24.64 6.78
N GLU A 108 -6.66 -24.00 5.65
CA GLU A 108 -5.69 -24.18 4.59
C GLU A 108 -4.77 -23.00 4.58
N ALA A 109 -3.52 -23.24 4.76
CA ALA A 109 -2.55 -22.16 4.71
C ALA A 109 -1.78 -22.24 3.42
N PRO A 110 -1.37 -21.11 2.86
CA PRO A 110 -0.50 -21.13 1.70
C PRO A 110 0.81 -21.76 2.09
N SER A 111 1.35 -22.59 1.25
CA SER A 111 2.58 -23.29 1.60
C SER A 111 3.81 -22.47 1.35
#